data_ba9bcb982c534cfbadacedd4f5a08d35
#
_entry.id   ba9bcb982c534cfbadacedd4f5a08d35
#
_cell.length_a   1.000
_cell.length_b   1.000
_cell.length_c   1.000
_cell.angle_alpha   90.00
_cell.angle_beta   90.00
_cell.angle_gamma   90.00
#
_symmetry.space_group_name_H-M   'P 1'
#
loop_
_entity.id
_entity.type
_entity.pdbx_description
1 polymer ?
#
loop_
_entity_poly.entity_id
_entity_poly.type
_entity_poly.pdbx_seq_one_letter_code
_entity_poly.pdbx_strand_id
1 'polypeptide(L)'
;MQVTVRDLMTSQPLTIGALTSVEEATRKIIERAACELYVVDDSGRLLGTISDYSMLKARMTQSDSQEPVGKFISRKMLLLTPDMRLDEVAGYFRESCYSRLAVVDDGRIVGQLSRCDVLRAMVVLEEIATASADDDLEVAEPCGMATDPETGRIH
;
A
#
# COMPACT_ATOMS: atom_id res chain seq x y z
N MET A 1 17.89 -14.57 -2.45
CA MET A 1 17.41 -13.75 -1.30
C MET A 1 15.89 -13.63 -1.38
N GLN A 2 15.22 -13.97 -0.31
CA GLN A 2 13.77 -13.95 -0.28
C GLN A 2 13.31 -12.72 0.50
N VAL A 3 12.68 -11.79 -0.20
CA VAL A 3 12.13 -10.56 0.39
C VAL A 3 10.68 -10.78 0.78
N THR A 4 10.33 -10.42 1.99
CA THR A 4 8.98 -10.55 2.55
C THR A 4 8.37 -9.17 2.84
N VAL A 5 7.07 -9.17 3.12
CA VAL A 5 6.35 -7.98 3.54
C VAL A 5 7.00 -7.33 4.76
N ARG A 6 7.45 -8.14 5.72
CA ARG A 6 8.15 -7.66 6.93
C ARG A 6 9.34 -6.77 6.61
N ASP A 7 10.08 -7.10 5.58
CA ASP A 7 11.27 -6.35 5.17
C ASP A 7 10.94 -4.99 4.55
N LEU A 8 9.74 -4.84 4.00
CA LEU A 8 9.33 -3.69 3.20
C LEU A 8 8.31 -2.79 3.89
N MET A 9 7.53 -3.33 4.82
CA MET A 9 6.42 -2.61 5.44
C MET A 9 6.89 -1.43 6.29
N THR A 10 6.04 -0.40 6.36
CA THR A 10 6.15 0.64 7.38
C THR A 10 5.52 0.11 8.67
N SER A 11 6.24 0.17 9.78
CA SER A 11 5.80 -0.35 11.07
C SER A 11 4.88 0.59 11.86
N GLN A 12 4.60 1.78 11.33
CA GLN A 12 3.74 2.78 11.95
C GLN A 12 2.59 3.13 11.02
N PRO A 13 1.58 2.24 10.89
CA PRO A 13 0.40 2.54 10.11
C PRO A 13 -0.41 3.66 10.76
N LEU A 14 -1.12 4.44 9.94
CA LEU A 14 -1.96 5.52 10.44
C LEU A 14 -3.27 4.95 10.95
N THR A 15 -3.40 4.87 12.26
CA THR A 15 -4.55 4.26 12.95
C THR A 15 -5.35 5.26 13.75
N ILE A 16 -6.63 4.97 13.90
CA ILE A 16 -7.57 5.67 14.79
C ILE A 16 -8.47 4.66 15.52
N GLY A 17 -9.09 5.09 16.62
CA GLY A 17 -10.12 4.30 17.31
C GLY A 17 -11.50 4.49 16.68
N ALA A 18 -12.40 3.55 16.91
CA ALA A 18 -13.78 3.59 16.39
C ALA A 18 -14.62 4.75 16.99
N LEU A 19 -14.24 5.24 18.17
CA LEU A 19 -14.91 6.37 18.82
C LEU A 19 -14.38 7.74 18.40
N THR A 20 -13.34 7.79 17.57
CA THR A 20 -12.83 9.03 16.97
C THR A 20 -13.96 9.71 16.20
N SER A 21 -14.09 11.02 16.35
CA SER A 21 -15.13 11.77 15.64
C SER A 21 -14.84 11.88 14.14
N VAL A 22 -15.89 12.03 13.37
CA VAL A 22 -15.78 12.31 11.90
C VAL A 22 -14.91 13.53 11.65
N GLU A 23 -15.04 14.58 12.47
CA GLU A 23 -14.21 15.79 12.36
C GLU A 23 -12.74 15.51 12.56
N GLU A 24 -12.38 14.80 13.63
CA GLU A 24 -10.99 14.47 13.94
C GLU A 24 -10.37 13.54 12.89
N ALA A 25 -11.13 12.55 12.42
CA ALA A 25 -10.70 11.66 11.35
C ALA A 25 -10.48 12.43 10.03
N THR A 26 -11.39 13.33 9.70
CA THR A 26 -11.27 14.18 8.50
C THR A 26 -10.02 15.05 8.58
N ARG A 27 -9.77 15.67 9.72
CA ARG A 27 -8.57 16.48 9.94
C ARG A 27 -7.30 15.66 9.76
N LYS A 28 -7.26 14.45 10.30
CA LYS A 28 -6.13 13.55 10.19
C LYS A 28 -5.84 13.14 8.74
N ILE A 29 -6.89 12.84 7.98
CA ILE A 29 -6.79 12.56 6.54
C ILE A 29 -6.16 13.74 5.80
N ILE A 30 -6.63 14.95 6.07
CA ILE A 30 -6.14 16.17 5.42
C ILE A 30 -4.67 16.45 5.79
N GLU A 31 -4.35 16.42 7.08
CA GLU A 31 -2.99 16.73 7.57
C GLU A 31 -1.95 15.74 7.08
N ARG A 32 -2.32 14.48 6.93
CA ARG A 32 -1.41 13.41 6.49
C ARG A 32 -1.47 13.14 4.99
N ALA A 33 -2.33 13.85 4.26
CA ALA A 33 -2.61 13.58 2.85
C ALA A 33 -2.89 12.08 2.61
N ALA A 34 -3.61 11.47 3.54
CA ALA A 34 -3.94 10.05 3.49
C ALA A 34 -5.22 9.83 2.72
N CYS A 35 -5.29 8.72 1.98
CA CYS A 35 -6.53 8.29 1.34
C CYS A 35 -7.39 7.46 2.31
N GLU A 36 -6.78 6.90 3.33
CA GLU A 36 -7.41 5.90 4.20
C GLU A 36 -6.77 5.89 5.58
N LEU A 37 -7.59 5.66 6.59
CA LEU A 37 -7.15 5.41 7.97
C LEU A 37 -7.59 4.01 8.40
N TYR A 38 -6.74 3.32 9.14
CA TYR A 38 -7.07 2.03 9.73
C TYR A 38 -7.73 2.23 11.08
N VAL A 39 -8.88 1.60 11.29
CA VAL A 39 -9.62 1.69 12.55
C VAL A 39 -9.31 0.46 13.39
N VAL A 40 -8.84 0.69 14.61
CA VAL A 40 -8.44 -0.37 15.53
C VAL A 40 -9.21 -0.26 16.84
N ASP A 41 -9.32 -1.38 17.56
CA ASP A 41 -9.82 -1.41 18.93
C ASP A 41 -8.70 -1.08 19.94
N ASP A 42 -9.04 -1.09 21.23
CA ASP A 42 -8.11 -0.76 22.31
C ASP A 42 -6.92 -1.73 22.41
N SER A 43 -7.05 -2.94 21.87
CA SER A 43 -5.98 -3.93 21.84
C SER A 43 -5.13 -3.89 20.56
N GLY A 44 -5.44 -2.97 19.63
CA GLY A 44 -4.73 -2.84 18.36
C GLY A 44 -5.26 -3.78 17.26
N ARG A 45 -6.39 -4.44 17.48
CA ARG A 45 -7.02 -5.28 16.46
C ARG A 45 -7.65 -4.43 15.38
N LEU A 46 -7.42 -4.80 14.14
CA LEU A 46 -7.98 -4.09 12.99
C LEU A 46 -9.49 -4.37 12.88
N LEU A 47 -10.29 -3.30 12.95
CA LEU A 47 -11.74 -3.37 12.79
C LEU A 47 -12.19 -3.09 11.36
N GLY A 48 -11.45 -2.26 10.65
CA GLY A 48 -11.78 -1.85 9.30
C GLY A 48 -11.02 -0.60 8.90
N THR A 49 -11.50 0.04 7.84
CA THR A 49 -10.91 1.28 7.32
C THR A 49 -11.98 2.35 7.15
N ILE A 50 -11.55 3.60 7.20
CA ILE A 50 -12.33 4.74 6.71
C ILE A 50 -11.53 5.44 5.62
N SER A 51 -12.21 5.93 4.60
CA SER A 51 -11.59 6.59 3.47
C SER A 51 -11.91 8.08 3.42
N ASP A 52 -11.09 8.82 2.69
CA ASP A 52 -11.38 10.20 2.31
C ASP A 52 -12.73 10.33 1.63
N TYR A 53 -13.07 9.37 0.76
CA TYR A 53 -14.40 9.30 0.12
C TYR A 53 -15.54 9.20 1.14
N SER A 54 -15.42 8.34 2.16
CA SER A 54 -16.41 8.20 3.22
C SER A 54 -16.60 9.49 4.00
N MET A 55 -15.51 10.19 4.30
CA MET A 55 -15.55 11.46 5.02
C MET A 55 -16.14 12.58 4.18
N LEU A 56 -15.83 12.62 2.88
CA LEU A 56 -16.45 13.55 1.94
C LEU A 56 -17.96 13.35 1.87
N LYS A 57 -18.38 12.09 1.75
CA LYS A 57 -19.80 11.71 1.72
C LYS A 57 -20.51 12.12 3.02
N ALA A 58 -19.90 11.87 4.16
CA ALA A 58 -20.44 12.29 5.46
C ALA A 58 -20.68 13.80 5.53
N ARG A 59 -19.73 14.60 5.02
CA ARG A 59 -19.90 16.07 4.94
C ARG A 59 -21.02 16.49 4.01
N MET A 60 -21.12 15.87 2.86
CA MET A 60 -22.16 16.21 1.87
C MET A 60 -23.56 15.86 2.36
N THR A 61 -23.71 14.84 3.18
CA THR A 61 -24.99 14.42 3.77
C THR A 61 -25.31 15.11 5.09
N GLN A 62 -24.50 16.08 5.49
CA GLN A 62 -24.66 16.85 6.75
C GLN A 62 -24.70 15.96 7.99
N SER A 63 -23.94 14.89 8.00
CA SER A 63 -23.73 14.08 9.18
C SER A 63 -23.13 14.91 10.32
N ASP A 64 -23.49 14.59 11.56
CA ASP A 64 -22.93 15.26 12.73
C ASP A 64 -21.40 15.05 12.74
N SER A 65 -20.66 16.17 12.81
CA SER A 65 -19.20 16.15 12.83
C SER A 65 -18.63 15.45 14.07
N GLN A 66 -19.40 15.37 15.15
CA GLN A 66 -19.00 14.70 16.40
C GLN A 66 -19.38 13.23 16.43
N GLU A 67 -20.03 12.74 15.39
CA GLU A 67 -20.40 11.34 15.27
C GLU A 67 -19.17 10.44 15.21
N PRO A 68 -19.18 9.30 15.93
CA PRO A 68 -18.04 8.36 15.84
C PRO A 68 -17.89 7.76 14.45
N VAL A 69 -16.64 7.62 14.01
CA VAL A 69 -16.34 7.02 12.69
C VAL A 69 -16.74 5.56 12.57
N GLY A 70 -17.02 4.89 13.67
CA GLY A 70 -17.44 3.49 13.69
C GLY A 70 -18.61 3.17 12.77
N LYS A 71 -19.48 4.15 12.49
CA LYS A 71 -20.60 4.00 11.54
C LYS A 71 -20.17 3.97 10.07
N PHE A 72 -18.98 4.47 9.76
CA PHE A 72 -18.48 4.62 8.40
C PHE A 72 -17.39 3.61 8.04
N ILE A 73 -17.12 2.66 8.94
CA ILE A 73 -16.08 1.64 8.75
C ILE A 73 -16.45 0.73 7.59
N SER A 74 -15.53 0.59 6.64
CA SER A 74 -15.56 -0.50 5.66
C SER A 74 -14.81 -1.70 6.23
N ARG A 75 -15.44 -2.85 6.20
CA ARG A 75 -14.80 -4.13 6.56
C ARG A 75 -14.28 -4.90 5.35
N LYS A 76 -14.49 -4.38 4.17
CA LYS A 76 -13.92 -4.90 2.93
C LYS A 76 -12.46 -4.50 2.84
N MET A 77 -11.58 -5.40 3.18
CA MET A 77 -10.14 -5.18 3.16
C MET A 77 -9.43 -6.38 2.59
N LEU A 78 -8.41 -6.13 1.83
CA LEU A 78 -7.40 -7.11 1.51
C LEU A 78 -6.25 -6.95 2.50
N LEU A 79 -5.93 -8.01 3.22
CA LEU A 79 -4.93 -7.98 4.28
C LEU A 79 -3.68 -8.75 3.87
N LEU A 80 -2.53 -8.24 4.27
CA LEU A 80 -1.25 -8.89 4.11
C LEU A 80 -0.80 -9.46 5.46
N THR A 81 -0.01 -10.51 5.42
CA THR A 81 0.72 -11.01 6.59
C THR A 81 2.22 -10.71 6.44
N PRO A 82 2.97 -10.57 7.55
CA PRO A 82 4.38 -10.22 7.48
C PRO A 82 5.25 -11.19 6.69
N ASP A 83 4.85 -12.46 6.63
CA ASP A 83 5.65 -13.52 6.00
C ASP A 83 5.34 -13.74 4.51
N MET A 84 4.38 -13.00 3.96
CA MET A 84 4.10 -13.03 2.53
C MET A 84 5.31 -12.59 1.71
N ARG A 85 5.51 -13.25 0.57
CA ARG A 85 6.63 -12.97 -0.33
C ARG A 85 6.31 -11.79 -1.25
N LEU A 86 7.35 -11.12 -1.70
CA LEU A 86 7.23 -9.98 -2.60
C LEU A 86 6.44 -10.32 -3.89
N ASP A 87 6.70 -11.48 -4.48
CA ASP A 87 6.01 -11.93 -5.70
C ASP A 87 4.49 -12.11 -5.49
N GLU A 88 4.10 -12.68 -4.36
CA GLU A 88 2.68 -12.82 -3.99
C GLU A 88 2.01 -11.47 -3.82
N VAL A 89 2.66 -10.57 -3.10
CA VAL A 89 2.13 -9.24 -2.80
C VAL A 89 2.03 -8.37 -4.05
N ALA A 90 3.01 -8.47 -4.94
CA ALA A 90 2.96 -7.80 -6.24
C ALA A 90 1.73 -8.25 -7.04
N GLY A 91 1.37 -9.53 -6.97
CA GLY A 91 0.15 -10.07 -7.55
C GLY A 91 -1.11 -9.43 -6.98
N TYR A 92 -1.21 -9.29 -5.65
CA TYR A 92 -2.35 -8.63 -5.02
C TYR A 92 -2.51 -7.18 -5.47
N PHE A 93 -1.44 -6.42 -5.52
CA PHE A 93 -1.48 -5.03 -5.99
C PHE A 93 -1.83 -4.91 -7.47
N ARG A 94 -1.38 -5.85 -8.29
CA ARG A 94 -1.71 -5.88 -9.71
C ARG A 94 -3.20 -6.09 -9.96
N GLU A 95 -3.83 -6.95 -9.17
CA GLU A 95 -5.23 -7.35 -9.36
C GLU A 95 -6.22 -6.48 -8.59
N SER A 96 -5.75 -5.67 -7.65
CA SER A 96 -6.58 -4.79 -6.85
C SER A 96 -6.39 -3.32 -7.23
N CYS A 97 -7.38 -2.49 -6.91
CA CYS A 97 -7.27 -1.04 -7.07
C CYS A 97 -6.69 -0.33 -5.83
N TYR A 98 -6.28 -1.07 -4.82
CA TYR A 98 -5.73 -0.48 -3.60
C TYR A 98 -4.32 0.05 -3.84
N SER A 99 -4.06 1.26 -3.34
CA SER A 99 -2.71 1.84 -3.36
C SER A 99 -1.88 1.44 -2.14
N ARG A 100 -2.54 0.96 -1.10
CA ARG A 100 -1.94 0.61 0.19
C ARG A 100 -2.75 -0.51 0.84
N LEU A 101 -2.06 -1.42 1.51
CA LEU A 101 -2.67 -2.56 2.21
C LEU A 101 -2.14 -2.65 3.63
N ALA A 102 -3.03 -3.01 4.55
CA ALA A 102 -2.67 -3.27 5.94
C ALA A 102 -1.94 -4.59 6.08
N VAL A 103 -0.94 -4.60 6.94
CA VAL A 103 -0.23 -5.82 7.35
C VAL A 103 -0.70 -6.20 8.75
N VAL A 104 -1.20 -7.41 8.88
CA VAL A 104 -1.84 -7.90 10.10
C VAL A 104 -1.14 -9.17 10.57
N ASP A 105 -0.89 -9.24 11.85
CA ASP A 105 -0.36 -10.41 12.54
C ASP A 105 -1.24 -10.71 13.76
N ASP A 106 -1.81 -11.90 13.80
CA ASP A 106 -2.75 -12.32 14.84
C ASP A 106 -3.91 -11.33 15.09
N GLY A 107 -4.49 -10.83 13.99
CA GLY A 107 -5.61 -9.88 14.03
C GLY A 107 -5.24 -8.45 14.36
N ARG A 108 -3.98 -8.17 14.70
CA ARG A 108 -3.48 -6.82 15.01
C ARG A 108 -2.75 -6.23 13.83
N ILE A 109 -2.99 -4.94 13.60
CA ILE A 109 -2.25 -4.23 12.57
C ILE A 109 -0.81 -4.00 13.04
N VAL A 110 0.15 -4.48 12.26
CA VAL A 110 1.58 -4.35 12.56
C VAL A 110 2.32 -3.47 11.58
N GLY A 111 1.68 -3.12 10.47
CA GLY A 111 2.29 -2.25 9.47
C GLY A 111 1.36 -1.97 8.31
N GLN A 112 1.90 -1.32 7.32
CA GLN A 112 1.26 -1.08 6.03
C GLN A 112 2.27 -1.17 4.92
N LEU A 113 1.82 -1.49 3.72
CA LEU A 113 2.64 -1.59 2.53
C LEU A 113 1.93 -0.90 1.37
N SER A 114 2.66 -0.06 0.64
CA SER A 114 2.14 0.61 -0.55
C SER A 114 2.63 -0.06 -1.83
N ARG A 115 1.92 0.19 -2.93
CA ARG A 115 2.39 -0.22 -4.28
C ARG A 115 3.76 0.37 -4.59
N CYS A 116 4.00 1.60 -4.15
CA CYS A 116 5.29 2.26 -4.35
C CYS A 116 6.43 1.53 -3.63
N ASP A 117 6.17 1.02 -2.43
CA ASP A 117 7.18 0.24 -1.69
C ASP A 117 7.54 -1.05 -2.42
N VAL A 118 6.54 -1.73 -2.95
CA VAL A 118 6.74 -2.95 -3.75
C VAL A 118 7.51 -2.63 -5.02
N LEU A 119 7.11 -1.59 -5.74
CA LEU A 119 7.78 -1.18 -6.97
C LEU A 119 9.25 -0.83 -6.71
N ARG A 120 9.52 -0.07 -5.65
CA ARG A 120 10.90 0.28 -5.27
C ARG A 120 11.73 -0.96 -4.97
N ALA A 121 11.18 -1.92 -4.25
CA ALA A 121 11.86 -3.18 -3.95
C ALA A 121 12.18 -3.97 -5.22
N MET A 122 11.27 -4.03 -6.16
CA MET A 122 11.48 -4.72 -7.45
C MET A 122 12.60 -4.08 -8.24
N VAL A 123 12.62 -2.75 -8.34
CA VAL A 123 13.69 -2.02 -9.04
C VAL A 123 15.05 -2.28 -8.40
N VAL A 124 15.14 -2.21 -7.07
CA VAL A 124 16.40 -2.48 -6.36
C VAL A 124 16.88 -3.90 -6.59
N LEU A 125 15.98 -4.89 -6.57
CA LEU A 125 16.34 -6.28 -6.82
C LEU A 125 16.80 -6.51 -8.26
N GLU A 126 16.20 -5.85 -9.22
CA GLU A 126 16.63 -5.90 -10.64
C GLU A 126 18.03 -5.29 -10.80
N GLU A 127 18.30 -4.16 -10.16
CA GLU A 127 19.62 -3.53 -10.17
C GLU A 127 20.69 -4.43 -9.55
N ILE A 128 20.40 -5.10 -8.43
CA ILE A 128 21.31 -6.04 -7.78
C ILE A 128 21.57 -7.25 -8.69
N ALA A 129 20.54 -7.79 -9.32
CA ALA A 129 20.67 -8.92 -10.26
C ALA A 129 21.51 -8.53 -11.49
N THR A 130 21.31 -7.34 -12.01
CA THR A 130 22.09 -6.80 -13.14
C THR A 130 23.55 -6.59 -12.75
N ALA A 131 23.83 -6.01 -11.58
CA ALA A 131 25.20 -5.82 -11.08
C ALA A 131 25.92 -7.16 -10.89
N SER A 132 25.22 -8.18 -10.40
CA SER A 132 25.80 -9.53 -10.25
C SER A 132 26.07 -10.21 -11.59
N ALA A 133 25.27 -9.92 -12.61
CA ALA A 133 25.48 -10.43 -13.98
C ALA A 133 26.64 -9.69 -14.68
N ASP A 134 26.88 -8.43 -14.34
CA ASP A 134 27.96 -7.62 -14.89
C ASP A 134 29.36 -8.10 -14.47
N ASP A 135 29.48 -8.83 -13.36
CA ASP A 135 30.73 -9.44 -12.93
C ASP A 135 31.17 -10.62 -13.83
N ASP A 136 30.28 -11.16 -14.65
CA ASP A 136 30.55 -12.27 -15.59
C ASP A 136 30.69 -11.80 -17.05
N LEU A 137 31.10 -10.59 -17.32
CA LEU A 137 30.77 -9.85 -18.50
C LEU A 137 31.51 -10.16 -19.80
N GLU A 138 30.76 -10.55 -20.76
CA GLU A 138 30.78 -10.00 -22.12
C GLU A 138 29.63 -9.00 -22.22
N VAL A 139 29.91 -7.78 -22.74
CA VAL A 139 28.90 -6.77 -23.00
C VAL A 139 27.85 -7.36 -23.92
N ALA A 140 26.76 -7.84 -23.37
CA ALA A 140 25.57 -8.15 -24.16
C ALA A 140 25.05 -6.84 -24.75
N GLU A 141 24.86 -6.78 -26.02
CA GLU A 141 24.18 -5.68 -26.67
C GLU A 141 22.83 -5.42 -25.98
N PRO A 142 22.44 -4.15 -25.81
CA PRO A 142 21.18 -3.83 -25.15
C PRO A 142 20.04 -4.52 -25.89
N CYS A 143 19.52 -5.54 -25.25
CA CYS A 143 18.38 -6.30 -25.74
C CYS A 143 17.16 -5.39 -25.70
N GLY A 144 16.63 -5.02 -26.86
CA GLY A 144 15.35 -4.33 -26.94
C GLY A 144 15.33 -2.98 -27.62
N MET A 145 16.44 -2.53 -28.18
CA MET A 145 16.41 -1.38 -29.10
C MET A 145 16.39 -1.86 -30.56
N ALA A 146 15.38 -2.63 -30.93
CA ALA A 146 15.12 -2.89 -32.33
C ALA A 146 14.51 -1.60 -32.91
N THR A 147 15.28 -0.94 -33.79
CA THR A 147 14.70 0.08 -34.65
C THR A 147 13.81 -0.62 -35.67
N ASP A 148 12.60 -0.14 -35.79
CA ASP A 148 11.72 -0.53 -36.89
C ASP A 148 12.39 -0.16 -38.21
N PRO A 149 12.66 -1.13 -39.10
CA PRO A 149 13.37 -0.87 -40.36
C PRO A 149 12.58 0.02 -41.32
N GLU A 150 11.29 0.20 -41.14
CA GLU A 150 10.45 1.02 -42.02
C GLU A 150 10.31 2.46 -41.57
N THR A 151 10.35 2.75 -40.28
CA THR A 151 10.09 4.10 -39.74
C THR A 151 11.27 4.72 -39.00
N GLY A 152 12.32 3.94 -38.69
CA GLY A 152 13.48 4.41 -37.94
C GLY A 152 13.14 4.81 -36.49
N ARG A 153 11.99 4.41 -35.97
CA ARG A 153 11.58 4.65 -34.61
C ARG A 153 12.05 3.55 -33.68
N ILE A 154 12.52 3.97 -32.52
CA ILE A 154 12.90 3.06 -31.42
C ILE A 154 11.64 2.65 -30.69
N HIS A 155 11.43 1.38 -30.53
CA HIS A 155 10.35 0.80 -29.74
C HIS A 155 10.81 0.46 -28.34
#